data_a8d82b8a9274a8bed6485d78da43192c
#
_entry.id   a8d82b8a9274a8bed6485d78da43192c
#
_cell.length_a   1.000
_cell.length_b   1.000
_cell.length_c   1.000
_cell.angle_alpha   90.00
_cell.angle_beta   90.00
_cell.angle_gamma   90.00
#
_symmetry.space_group_name_H-M   'P 1'
#
loop_
_entity.id
_entity.type
_entity.pdbx_description
1 polymer ?
#
loop_
_entity_poly.entity_id
_entity_poly.type
_entity_poly.pdbx_seq_one_letter_code
_entity_poly.pdbx_strand_id
1 'polypeptide(L)'
;MALGALAAALLMMNFLQAQLLFPTDAVPAAGPLPAGAATLEIDVPSGERLHGVHFAPSSAQSGENVLIIGFGGNAWNGQHVAMELNRLFPDAHVVAFHYRGYRPSTGSPSAEALIADAPLVYDAAVGRTKARKVVAVGFSIGSGVAAQLAAKRKLDGLILVTPFDSLKAAASDLFPWIPVGPFFEHEMNAAGALKDNQVPVAMIAAERDEIIRPGRTAALRSRVPNLVYDRIVTRAGHNDLYGRAEFEEAMREAYSLIVSKKK
;
A
#
# COMPACT_ATOMS: atom_id res chain seq x y z
N MET A 1 7.49 -41.91 -3.20
CA MET A 1 6.28 -41.35 -3.85
C MET A 1 5.53 -40.38 -2.96
N ALA A 2 5.26 -40.65 -1.67
CA ALA A 2 4.52 -39.74 -0.78
C ALA A 2 5.19 -38.38 -0.55
N LEU A 3 6.52 -38.32 -0.38
CA LEU A 3 7.27 -37.07 -0.23
C LEU A 3 7.18 -36.16 -1.47
N GLY A 4 7.23 -36.74 -2.69
CA GLY A 4 7.10 -36.00 -3.93
C GLY A 4 5.68 -35.41 -4.12
N ALA A 5 4.65 -36.16 -3.74
CA ALA A 5 3.26 -35.68 -3.79
C ALA A 5 3.00 -34.53 -2.79
N LEU A 6 3.57 -34.63 -1.58
CA LEU A 6 3.49 -33.56 -0.58
C LEU A 6 4.21 -32.27 -1.05
N ALA A 7 5.41 -32.41 -1.59
CA ALA A 7 6.15 -31.25 -2.14
C ALA A 7 5.39 -30.59 -3.30
N ALA A 8 4.81 -31.35 -4.21
CA ALA A 8 3.99 -30.83 -5.30
C ALA A 8 2.73 -30.12 -4.80
N ALA A 9 2.06 -30.65 -3.77
CA ALA A 9 0.89 -30.03 -3.16
C ALA A 9 1.25 -28.68 -2.49
N LEU A 10 2.38 -28.60 -1.79
CA LEU A 10 2.86 -27.37 -1.16
C LEU A 10 3.21 -26.30 -2.21
N LEU A 11 3.92 -26.68 -3.29
CA LEU A 11 4.25 -25.77 -4.38
C LEU A 11 2.99 -25.24 -5.09
N MET A 12 2.00 -26.10 -5.32
CA MET A 12 0.71 -25.70 -5.90
C MET A 12 -0.03 -24.76 -4.97
N MET A 13 -0.03 -25.01 -3.66
CA MET A 13 -0.68 -24.14 -2.69
C MET A 13 -0.03 -22.76 -2.65
N ASN A 14 1.30 -22.66 -2.67
CA ASN A 14 2.04 -21.38 -2.71
C ASN A 14 1.75 -20.63 -4.00
N PHE A 15 1.73 -21.30 -5.13
CA PHE A 15 1.35 -20.71 -6.40
C PHE A 15 -0.08 -20.15 -6.38
N LEU A 16 -1.04 -20.89 -5.84
CA LEU A 16 -2.43 -20.43 -5.72
C LEU A 16 -2.56 -19.22 -4.77
N GLN A 17 -1.84 -19.21 -3.65
CA GLN A 17 -1.80 -18.06 -2.73
C GLN A 17 -1.29 -16.80 -3.45
N ALA A 18 -0.18 -16.92 -4.19
CA ALA A 18 0.40 -15.81 -4.93
C ALA A 18 -0.58 -15.26 -5.98
N GLN A 19 -1.26 -16.14 -6.74
CA GLN A 19 -2.23 -15.73 -7.76
C GLN A 19 -3.47 -15.03 -7.16
N LEU A 20 -3.94 -15.48 -6.00
CA LEU A 20 -5.09 -14.87 -5.32
C LEU A 20 -4.75 -13.51 -4.71
N LEU A 21 -3.55 -13.38 -4.12
CA LEU A 21 -3.13 -12.17 -3.44
C LEU A 21 -2.52 -11.13 -4.39
N PHE A 22 -1.87 -11.59 -5.46
CA PHE A 22 -1.16 -10.76 -6.42
C PHE A 22 -1.53 -11.16 -7.86
N PRO A 23 -2.77 -10.89 -8.30
CA PRO A 23 -3.29 -11.33 -9.59
C PRO A 23 -2.67 -10.51 -10.74
N THR A 24 -1.44 -10.80 -11.14
CA THR A 24 -0.67 -10.06 -12.15
C THR A 24 -1.44 -9.88 -13.48
N ASP A 25 -2.22 -10.89 -13.87
CA ASP A 25 -3.02 -10.87 -15.10
C ASP A 25 -4.26 -9.96 -15.00
N ALA A 26 -4.71 -9.65 -13.77
CA ALA A 26 -5.83 -8.73 -13.54
C ALA A 26 -5.38 -7.27 -13.39
N VAL A 27 -4.06 -7.02 -13.31
CA VAL A 27 -3.54 -5.65 -13.20
C VAL A 27 -3.65 -4.97 -14.57
N PRO A 28 -4.38 -3.84 -14.68
CA PRO A 28 -4.45 -3.10 -15.93
C PRO A 28 -3.07 -2.68 -16.42
N ALA A 29 -2.82 -2.75 -17.71
CA ALA A 29 -1.58 -2.25 -18.28
C ALA A 29 -1.44 -0.75 -18.01
N ALA A 30 -0.21 -0.30 -17.75
CA ALA A 30 0.09 1.12 -17.68
C ALA A 30 -0.15 1.75 -19.07
N GLY A 31 -0.91 2.84 -19.10
CA GLY A 31 -1.11 3.64 -20.30
C GLY A 31 0.10 4.52 -20.63
N PRO A 32 -0.04 5.41 -21.64
CA PRO A 32 0.96 6.47 -21.86
C PRO A 32 1.20 7.27 -20.61
N LEU A 33 2.44 7.72 -20.44
CA LEU A 33 2.80 8.54 -19.27
C LEU A 33 1.98 9.84 -19.27
N PRO A 34 1.25 10.16 -18.19
CA PRO A 34 0.45 11.38 -18.11
C PRO A 34 1.30 12.64 -18.23
N ALA A 35 0.71 13.73 -18.72
CA ALA A 35 1.38 15.02 -18.77
C ALA A 35 1.84 15.47 -17.37
N GLY A 36 3.06 15.99 -17.26
CA GLY A 36 3.66 16.40 -15.99
C GLY A 36 4.24 15.28 -15.14
N ALA A 37 4.06 14.02 -15.54
CA ALA A 37 4.67 12.88 -14.89
C ALA A 37 6.08 12.58 -15.44
N ALA A 38 6.93 12.02 -14.58
CA ALA A 38 8.24 11.48 -14.95
C ALA A 38 8.34 10.02 -14.52
N THR A 39 9.05 9.22 -15.30
CA THR A 39 9.38 7.83 -14.93
C THR A 39 10.48 7.80 -13.87
N LEU A 40 10.40 6.80 -12.99
CA LEU A 40 11.45 6.41 -12.07
C LEU A 40 11.76 4.94 -12.29
N GLU A 41 13.02 4.58 -12.14
CA GLU A 41 13.47 3.19 -12.20
C GLU A 41 14.39 2.87 -11.03
N ILE A 42 14.28 1.68 -10.49
CA ILE A 42 15.12 1.16 -9.42
C ILE A 42 15.59 -0.24 -9.83
N ASP A 43 16.90 -0.45 -9.89
CA ASP A 43 17.46 -1.80 -9.96
C ASP A 43 17.49 -2.39 -8.55
N VAL A 44 16.81 -3.52 -8.36
CA VAL A 44 16.76 -4.22 -7.08
C VAL A 44 17.99 -5.11 -6.94
N PRO A 45 18.56 -5.29 -5.74
CA PRO A 45 19.75 -6.12 -5.55
C PRO A 45 19.63 -7.57 -6.05
N SER A 46 18.42 -8.10 -6.11
CA SER A 46 18.13 -9.45 -6.67
C SER A 46 18.03 -9.50 -8.19
N GLY A 47 18.23 -8.37 -8.88
CA GLY A 47 18.34 -8.28 -10.34
C GLY A 47 17.07 -7.81 -11.08
N GLU A 48 15.97 -7.65 -10.38
CA GLU A 48 14.74 -7.11 -10.97
C GLU A 48 14.80 -5.59 -11.08
N ARG A 49 13.97 -5.04 -11.98
CA ARG A 49 13.80 -3.60 -12.15
C ARG A 49 12.39 -3.18 -11.83
N LEU A 50 12.26 -2.22 -10.94
CA LEU A 50 10.99 -1.58 -10.60
C LEU A 50 10.82 -0.30 -11.40
N HIS A 51 9.62 -0.12 -11.94
CA HIS A 51 9.23 1.09 -12.66
C HIS A 51 8.20 1.85 -11.84
N GLY A 52 8.37 3.17 -11.75
CA GLY A 52 7.50 4.05 -11.02
C GLY A 52 7.19 5.33 -11.77
N VAL A 53 6.26 6.08 -11.23
CA VAL A 53 5.80 7.37 -11.74
C VAL A 53 5.94 8.41 -10.64
N HIS A 54 6.47 9.58 -11.01
CA HIS A 54 6.62 10.74 -10.15
C HIS A 54 5.88 11.93 -10.76
N PHE A 55 5.00 12.54 -9.98
CA PHE A 55 4.44 13.87 -10.24
C PHE A 55 5.12 14.89 -9.32
N ALA A 56 5.57 15.99 -9.92
CA ALA A 56 6.03 17.15 -9.16
C ALA A 56 4.84 18.01 -8.72
N PRO A 57 4.96 18.80 -7.64
CA PRO A 57 3.92 19.72 -7.22
C PRO A 57 3.51 20.68 -8.36
N SER A 58 2.20 20.93 -8.49
CA SER A 58 1.64 21.84 -9.49
C SER A 58 1.98 23.31 -9.20
N SER A 59 2.21 23.65 -7.94
CA SER A 59 2.63 24.99 -7.52
C SER A 59 3.93 24.93 -6.70
N ALA A 60 4.89 25.79 -7.04
CA ALA A 60 6.14 25.96 -6.28
C ALA A 60 5.95 26.73 -4.95
N GLN A 61 4.73 27.08 -4.60
CA GLN A 61 4.42 28.03 -3.52
C GLN A 61 4.12 27.38 -2.16
N SER A 62 3.97 26.06 -2.06
CA SER A 62 3.82 25.42 -0.76
C SER A 62 5.17 25.35 -0.06
N GLY A 63 5.38 26.13 0.99
CA GLY A 63 6.63 26.17 1.77
C GLY A 63 6.98 24.84 2.46
N GLU A 64 6.16 23.81 2.32
CA GLU A 64 6.36 22.46 2.80
C GLU A 64 6.60 21.52 1.62
N ASN A 65 7.87 21.14 1.41
CA ASN A 65 8.24 20.11 0.42
C ASN A 65 7.81 18.73 0.95
N VAL A 66 6.57 18.31 0.61
CA VAL A 66 5.98 17.05 1.03
C VAL A 66 6.08 16.02 -0.10
N LEU A 67 6.46 14.80 0.25
CA LEU A 67 6.42 13.63 -0.61
C LEU A 67 5.33 12.68 -0.13
N ILE A 68 4.48 12.26 -1.05
CA ILE A 68 3.53 11.17 -0.86
C ILE A 68 4.05 9.94 -1.62
N ILE A 69 4.23 8.83 -0.91
CA ILE A 69 4.58 7.54 -1.51
C ILE A 69 3.34 6.66 -1.48
N GLY A 70 2.83 6.28 -2.66
CA GLY A 70 1.63 5.46 -2.81
C GLY A 70 1.93 3.96 -2.98
N PHE A 71 1.19 3.13 -2.25
CA PHE A 71 1.18 1.67 -2.36
C PHE A 71 -0.23 1.19 -2.70
N GLY A 72 -0.41 0.62 -3.87
CA GLY A 72 -1.70 0.24 -4.43
C GLY A 72 -2.32 -1.01 -3.81
N GLY A 73 -3.58 -1.26 -4.14
CA GLY A 73 -4.26 -2.53 -3.87
C GLY A 73 -3.71 -3.67 -4.75
N ASN A 74 -4.24 -4.88 -4.53
CA ASN A 74 -3.72 -6.09 -5.16
C ASN A 74 -3.81 -6.15 -6.69
N ALA A 75 -4.74 -5.43 -7.30
CA ALA A 75 -4.92 -5.35 -8.75
C ALA A 75 -4.69 -3.93 -9.33
N TRP A 76 -3.98 -3.06 -8.60
CA TRP A 76 -3.71 -1.69 -9.04
C TRP A 76 -2.30 -1.56 -9.60
N ASN A 77 -2.15 -0.91 -10.75
CA ASN A 77 -0.82 -0.54 -11.23
C ASN A 77 -0.32 0.78 -10.57
N GLY A 78 0.98 0.94 -10.48
CA GLY A 78 1.60 2.09 -9.82
C GLY A 78 1.26 3.43 -10.47
N GLN A 79 1.07 3.46 -11.81
CA GLN A 79 0.70 4.68 -12.52
C GLN A 79 -0.69 5.18 -12.11
N HIS A 80 -1.67 4.28 -11.98
CA HIS A 80 -3.02 4.67 -11.51
C HIS A 80 -2.98 5.17 -10.07
N VAL A 81 -2.18 4.54 -9.19
CA VAL A 81 -1.98 5.02 -7.82
C VAL A 81 -1.40 6.43 -7.80
N ALA A 82 -0.36 6.67 -8.61
CA ALA A 82 0.27 7.99 -8.71
C ALA A 82 -0.70 9.07 -9.24
N MET A 83 -1.48 8.73 -10.26
CA MET A 83 -2.49 9.64 -10.83
C MET A 83 -3.57 10.01 -9.81
N GLU A 84 -4.10 9.02 -9.09
CA GLU A 84 -5.15 9.24 -8.09
C GLU A 84 -4.63 10.12 -6.93
N LEU A 85 -3.44 9.82 -6.41
CA LEU A 85 -2.85 10.63 -5.35
C LEU A 85 -2.47 12.04 -5.82
N ASN A 86 -2.00 12.20 -7.05
CA ASN A 86 -1.73 13.53 -7.62
C ASN A 86 -3.01 14.35 -7.81
N ARG A 87 -4.12 13.72 -8.20
CA ARG A 87 -5.43 14.37 -8.28
C ARG A 87 -5.93 14.86 -6.93
N LEU A 88 -5.71 14.07 -5.86
CA LEU A 88 -6.10 14.43 -4.50
C LEU A 88 -5.18 15.47 -3.87
N PHE A 89 -3.89 15.43 -4.18
CA PHE A 89 -2.83 16.22 -3.54
C PHE A 89 -1.88 16.86 -4.58
N PRO A 90 -2.39 17.75 -5.43
CA PRO A 90 -1.63 18.31 -6.54
C PRO A 90 -0.43 19.18 -6.11
N ASP A 91 -0.40 19.63 -4.86
CA ASP A 91 0.67 20.46 -4.30
C ASP A 91 1.78 19.66 -3.57
N ALA A 92 1.73 18.34 -3.62
CA ALA A 92 2.75 17.46 -3.10
C ALA A 92 3.52 16.76 -4.24
N HIS A 93 4.77 16.36 -3.97
CA HIS A 93 5.38 15.30 -4.77
C HIS A 93 4.62 14.01 -4.56
N VAL A 94 4.28 13.31 -5.62
CA VAL A 94 3.65 11.99 -5.56
C VAL A 94 4.52 10.98 -6.28
N VAL A 95 4.83 9.88 -5.62
CA VAL A 95 5.59 8.76 -6.20
C VAL A 95 4.84 7.46 -5.93
N ALA A 96 4.65 6.65 -6.96
CA ALA A 96 4.20 5.27 -6.79
C ALA A 96 4.91 4.37 -7.81
N PHE A 97 5.21 3.15 -7.38
CA PHE A 97 5.86 2.13 -8.21
C PHE A 97 4.90 0.98 -8.50
N HIS A 98 5.02 0.40 -9.69
CA HIS A 98 4.44 -0.90 -9.97
C HIS A 98 5.14 -1.93 -9.08
N TYR A 99 4.38 -2.76 -8.42
CA TYR A 99 4.95 -3.84 -7.63
C TYR A 99 5.77 -4.78 -8.50
N ARG A 100 6.72 -5.48 -7.90
CA ARG A 100 7.48 -6.54 -8.57
C ARG A 100 6.52 -7.50 -9.29
N GLY A 101 6.76 -7.79 -10.57
CA GLY A 101 5.86 -8.59 -11.41
C GLY A 101 4.64 -7.87 -11.99
N TYR A 102 4.33 -6.65 -11.54
CA TYR A 102 3.28 -5.81 -12.15
C TYR A 102 3.91 -4.96 -13.24
N ARG A 103 3.58 -5.27 -14.49
CA ARG A 103 4.20 -4.62 -15.66
C ARG A 103 4.08 -3.09 -15.59
N PRO A 104 5.17 -2.35 -15.91
CA PRO A 104 6.43 -2.82 -16.53
C PRO A 104 7.49 -3.34 -15.54
N SER A 105 7.27 -3.34 -14.21
CA SER A 105 8.22 -3.91 -13.25
C SER A 105 8.41 -5.40 -13.49
N THR A 106 9.68 -5.87 -13.39
CA THR A 106 10.04 -7.26 -13.64
C THR A 106 9.94 -8.13 -12.37
N GLY A 107 10.18 -9.43 -12.50
CA GLY A 107 10.16 -10.39 -11.39
C GLY A 107 8.79 -10.96 -11.06
N SER A 108 8.63 -11.45 -9.84
CA SER A 108 7.38 -12.05 -9.34
C SER A 108 6.97 -11.42 -8.02
N PRO A 109 5.67 -11.12 -7.80
CA PRO A 109 5.20 -10.52 -6.58
C PRO A 109 5.12 -11.53 -5.43
N SER A 110 5.45 -11.09 -4.24
CA SER A 110 5.18 -11.78 -2.98
C SER A 110 5.10 -10.73 -1.87
N ALA A 111 4.51 -11.08 -0.72
CA ALA A 111 4.51 -10.17 0.43
C ALA A 111 5.94 -9.79 0.85
N GLU A 112 6.85 -10.76 0.89
CA GLU A 112 8.26 -10.54 1.21
C GLU A 112 8.91 -9.56 0.22
N ALA A 113 8.70 -9.75 -1.08
CA ALA A 113 9.24 -8.88 -2.12
C ALA A 113 8.71 -7.44 -1.99
N LEU A 114 7.39 -7.26 -1.82
CA LEU A 114 6.79 -5.94 -1.65
C LEU A 114 7.33 -5.22 -0.40
N ILE A 115 7.48 -5.95 0.71
CA ILE A 115 8.04 -5.42 1.97
C ILE A 115 9.54 -5.09 1.83
N ALA A 116 10.29 -5.85 1.04
CA ALA A 116 11.71 -5.60 0.78
C ALA A 116 11.90 -4.42 -0.16
N ASP A 117 11.04 -4.25 -1.15
CA ASP A 117 11.11 -3.18 -2.15
C ASP A 117 10.69 -1.80 -1.58
N ALA A 118 9.77 -1.77 -0.61
CA ALA A 118 9.26 -0.51 -0.08
C ALA A 118 10.34 0.46 0.46
N PRO A 119 11.38 0.02 1.20
CA PRO A 119 12.50 0.88 1.58
C PRO A 119 13.31 1.40 0.39
N LEU A 120 13.48 0.63 -0.68
CA LEU A 120 14.20 1.06 -1.89
C LEU A 120 13.40 2.14 -2.62
N VAL A 121 12.07 1.96 -2.72
CA VAL A 121 11.15 2.96 -3.24
C VAL A 121 11.22 4.26 -2.43
N TYR A 122 11.22 4.14 -1.10
CA TYR A 122 11.36 5.31 -0.20
C TYR A 122 12.68 6.05 -0.46
N ASP A 123 13.81 5.32 -0.46
CA ASP A 123 15.13 5.92 -0.61
C ASP A 123 15.29 6.63 -1.97
N ALA A 124 14.80 6.00 -3.05
CA ALA A 124 14.80 6.59 -4.39
C ALA A 124 13.88 7.84 -4.48
N ALA A 125 12.68 7.76 -3.91
CA ALA A 125 11.72 8.85 -3.93
C ALA A 125 12.24 10.07 -3.13
N VAL A 126 12.77 9.86 -1.93
CA VAL A 126 13.39 10.91 -1.10
C VAL A 126 14.62 11.48 -1.81
N GLY A 127 15.47 10.63 -2.39
CA GLY A 127 16.64 11.05 -3.18
C GLY A 127 16.26 11.95 -4.36
N ARG A 128 15.15 11.64 -5.03
CA ARG A 128 14.64 12.40 -6.18
C ARG A 128 14.03 13.73 -5.81
N THR A 129 13.21 13.76 -4.75
CA THR A 129 12.37 14.94 -4.41
C THR A 129 13.02 15.87 -3.39
N LYS A 130 13.99 15.38 -2.59
CA LYS A 130 14.57 16.11 -1.45
C LYS A 130 13.51 16.59 -0.47
N ALA A 131 12.43 15.83 -0.32
CA ALA A 131 11.30 16.20 0.52
C ALA A 131 11.71 16.33 2.00
N ARG A 132 11.03 17.24 2.68
CA ARG A 132 11.22 17.48 4.13
C ARG A 132 10.26 16.66 4.98
N LYS A 133 9.08 16.36 4.43
CA LYS A 133 8.07 15.49 5.04
C LYS A 133 7.74 14.35 4.09
N VAL A 134 7.61 13.15 4.63
CA VAL A 134 7.26 11.96 3.84
C VAL A 134 6.02 11.30 4.46
N VAL A 135 4.98 11.20 3.65
CA VAL A 135 3.72 10.52 3.99
C VAL A 135 3.60 9.27 3.12
N ALA A 136 3.39 8.11 3.72
CA ALA A 136 3.05 6.92 2.95
C ALA A 136 1.53 6.71 2.94
N VAL A 137 1.00 6.38 1.76
CA VAL A 137 -0.42 6.07 1.56
C VAL A 137 -0.53 4.64 1.05
N GLY A 138 -1.28 3.80 1.76
CA GLY A 138 -1.48 2.40 1.39
C GLY A 138 -2.96 2.06 1.23
N PHE A 139 -3.29 1.42 0.10
CA PHE A 139 -4.65 0.98 -0.23
C PHE A 139 -4.75 -0.54 -0.13
N SER A 140 -5.69 -1.07 0.67
CA SER A 140 -5.90 -2.51 0.81
C SER A 140 -4.59 -3.24 1.15
N ILE A 141 -4.09 -4.16 0.30
CA ILE A 141 -2.81 -4.84 0.51
C ILE A 141 -1.64 -3.86 0.65
N GLY A 142 -1.68 -2.71 -0.03
CA GLY A 142 -0.70 -1.64 0.10
C GLY A 142 -0.66 -1.00 1.50
N SER A 143 -1.73 -1.11 2.29
CA SER A 143 -1.73 -0.67 3.69
C SER A 143 -0.76 -1.49 4.55
N GLY A 144 -0.66 -2.79 4.29
CA GLY A 144 0.34 -3.66 4.90
C GLY A 144 1.76 -3.27 4.51
N VAL A 145 1.99 -2.94 3.23
CA VAL A 145 3.31 -2.48 2.73
C VAL A 145 3.70 -1.16 3.39
N ALA A 146 2.78 -0.18 3.44
CA ALA A 146 3.02 1.12 4.08
C ALA A 146 3.30 1.00 5.59
N ALA A 147 2.58 0.12 6.29
CA ALA A 147 2.82 -0.18 7.71
C ALA A 147 4.22 -0.79 7.94
N GLN A 148 4.64 -1.74 7.09
CA GLN A 148 5.98 -2.34 7.15
C GLN A 148 7.08 -1.33 6.80
N LEU A 149 6.83 -0.40 5.88
CA LEU A 149 7.75 0.69 5.59
C LEU A 149 7.98 1.57 6.82
N ALA A 150 6.92 1.93 7.57
CA ALA A 150 7.01 2.74 8.78
C ALA A 150 7.90 2.11 9.86
N ALA A 151 8.00 0.78 9.92
CA ALA A 151 8.92 0.09 10.82
C ALA A 151 10.39 0.14 10.35
N LYS A 152 10.65 0.51 9.08
CA LYS A 152 11.99 0.47 8.46
C LYS A 152 12.54 1.85 8.09
N ARG A 153 11.67 2.85 7.91
CA ARG A 153 12.02 4.22 7.51
C ARG A 153 11.23 5.23 8.32
N LYS A 154 11.83 6.38 8.53
CA LYS A 154 11.15 7.49 9.21
C LYS A 154 10.13 8.13 8.29
N LEU A 155 8.86 8.06 8.68
CA LEU A 155 7.75 8.74 8.03
C LEU A 155 7.22 9.86 8.93
N ASP A 156 6.68 10.90 8.33
CA ASP A 156 5.96 11.97 9.01
C ASP A 156 4.46 11.65 9.16
N GLY A 157 3.96 10.66 8.43
CA GLY A 157 2.61 10.12 8.58
C GLY A 157 2.29 8.93 7.69
N LEU A 158 1.21 8.24 8.06
CA LEU A 158 0.61 7.14 7.32
C LEU A 158 -0.87 7.42 7.07
N ILE A 159 -1.34 7.19 5.84
CA ILE A 159 -2.77 7.10 5.52
C ILE A 159 -3.04 5.67 5.04
N LEU A 160 -3.85 4.94 5.78
CA LEU A 160 -4.16 3.55 5.53
C LEU A 160 -5.64 3.43 5.13
N VAL A 161 -5.89 2.99 3.91
CA VAL A 161 -7.24 2.84 3.34
C VAL A 161 -7.61 1.37 3.28
N THR A 162 -8.78 1.02 3.82
CA THR A 162 -9.26 -0.37 3.98
C THR A 162 -8.19 -1.29 4.56
N PRO A 163 -7.56 -0.93 5.72
CA PRO A 163 -6.41 -1.63 6.26
C PRO A 163 -6.79 -2.87 7.07
N PHE A 164 -5.84 -3.78 7.19
CA PHE A 164 -5.94 -5.02 7.99
C PHE A 164 -4.81 -5.08 9.04
N ASP A 165 -5.03 -5.87 10.08
CA ASP A 165 -4.04 -6.17 11.13
C ASP A 165 -2.97 -7.20 10.67
N SER A 166 -3.40 -8.23 9.93
CA SER A 166 -2.60 -9.34 9.41
C SER A 166 -3.18 -9.81 8.09
N LEU A 167 -2.34 -9.93 7.06
CA LEU A 167 -2.78 -10.43 5.75
C LEU A 167 -3.24 -11.89 5.85
N LYS A 168 -2.57 -12.69 6.68
CA LYS A 168 -2.98 -14.07 6.96
C LYS A 168 -4.38 -14.13 7.56
N ALA A 169 -4.68 -13.28 8.53
CA ALA A 169 -5.99 -13.23 9.15
C ALA A 169 -7.08 -12.75 8.16
N ALA A 170 -6.77 -11.74 7.34
CA ALA A 170 -7.66 -11.28 6.27
C ALA A 170 -7.93 -12.37 5.23
N ALA A 171 -6.89 -13.08 4.79
CA ALA A 171 -7.03 -14.21 3.87
C ALA A 171 -7.85 -15.36 4.48
N SER A 172 -7.68 -15.67 5.77
CA SER A 172 -8.48 -16.68 6.48
C SER A 172 -9.96 -16.29 6.56
N ASP A 173 -10.26 -15.02 6.74
CA ASP A 173 -11.65 -14.52 6.76
C ASP A 173 -12.29 -14.56 5.36
N LEU A 174 -11.51 -14.30 4.31
CA LEU A 174 -11.99 -14.26 2.92
C LEU A 174 -12.15 -15.68 2.34
N PHE A 175 -11.24 -16.58 2.70
CA PHE A 175 -11.19 -17.97 2.20
C PHE A 175 -11.25 -19.00 3.35
N PRO A 176 -12.36 -19.08 4.11
CA PRO A 176 -12.44 -19.93 5.31
C PRO A 176 -12.31 -21.43 5.03
N TRP A 177 -12.49 -21.85 3.77
CA TRP A 177 -12.33 -23.24 3.33
C TRP A 177 -10.88 -23.59 2.94
N ILE A 178 -9.97 -22.61 2.84
CA ILE A 178 -8.55 -22.84 2.56
C ILE A 178 -7.81 -22.91 3.89
N PRO A 179 -7.04 -23.94 4.17
CA PRO A 179 -6.22 -24.01 5.39
C PRO A 179 -5.06 -23.02 5.30
N VAL A 180 -5.33 -21.76 5.60
CA VAL A 180 -4.34 -20.64 5.58
C VAL A 180 -3.30 -20.79 6.70
N GLY A 181 -3.36 -21.83 7.52
CA GLY A 181 -2.56 -22.07 8.73
C GLY A 181 -1.02 -21.93 8.58
N PRO A 182 -0.24 -22.96 8.92
CA PRO A 182 1.23 -22.87 8.96
C PRO A 182 1.89 -22.72 7.59
N PHE A 183 1.16 -22.91 6.49
CA PHE A 183 1.68 -22.87 5.12
C PHE A 183 1.39 -21.54 4.41
N PHE A 184 0.96 -20.51 5.13
CA PHE A 184 0.76 -19.18 4.55
C PHE A 184 2.09 -18.42 4.51
N GLU A 185 2.59 -18.14 3.32
CA GLU A 185 3.92 -17.55 3.12
C GLU A 185 3.88 -16.02 2.90
N HIS A 186 2.69 -15.46 2.65
CA HIS A 186 2.55 -14.05 2.27
C HIS A 186 2.12 -13.14 3.42
N GLU A 187 2.65 -13.36 4.64
CA GLU A 187 2.26 -12.55 5.80
C GLU A 187 2.73 -11.08 5.69
N MET A 188 1.80 -10.18 6.00
CA MET A 188 2.05 -8.77 6.27
C MET A 188 1.39 -8.42 7.61
N ASN A 189 2.17 -8.47 8.69
CA ASN A 189 1.70 -8.15 10.04
C ASN A 189 1.76 -6.64 10.28
N ALA A 190 0.72 -5.91 9.84
CA ALA A 190 0.63 -4.46 10.02
C ALA A 190 0.49 -4.08 11.51
N ALA A 191 -0.28 -4.85 12.28
CA ALA A 191 -0.42 -4.63 13.72
C ALA A 191 0.91 -4.76 14.46
N GLY A 192 1.72 -5.77 14.11
CA GLY A 192 3.07 -5.94 14.66
C GLY A 192 4.02 -4.81 14.28
N ALA A 193 3.94 -4.30 13.05
CA ALA A 193 4.77 -3.20 12.56
C ALA A 193 4.45 -1.86 13.24
N LEU A 194 3.19 -1.64 13.65
CA LEU A 194 2.73 -0.35 14.17
C LEU A 194 2.57 -0.30 15.69
N LYS A 195 2.53 -1.42 16.40
CA LYS A 195 2.23 -1.48 17.86
C LYS A 195 3.08 -0.55 18.74
N ASP A 196 4.35 -0.35 18.38
CA ASP A 196 5.30 0.48 19.12
C ASP A 196 5.73 1.72 18.30
N ASN A 197 5.11 1.95 17.13
CA ASN A 197 5.48 3.03 16.21
C ASN A 197 4.65 4.29 16.51
N GLN A 198 5.32 5.42 16.74
CA GLN A 198 4.69 6.70 17.05
C GLN A 198 4.38 7.56 15.82
N VAL A 199 4.55 7.02 14.61
CA VAL A 199 4.14 7.74 13.39
C VAL A 199 2.65 8.11 13.47
N PRO A 200 2.25 9.34 13.11
CA PRO A 200 0.84 9.69 13.00
C PRO A 200 0.14 8.82 11.95
N VAL A 201 -0.92 8.11 12.33
CA VAL A 201 -1.69 7.23 11.45
C VAL A 201 -3.09 7.79 11.26
N ALA A 202 -3.51 7.88 10.01
CA ALA A 202 -4.90 8.07 9.62
C ALA A 202 -5.45 6.75 9.05
N MET A 203 -6.64 6.35 9.44
CA MET A 203 -7.32 5.16 8.94
C MET A 203 -8.64 5.54 8.29
N ILE A 204 -8.87 5.02 7.08
CA ILE A 204 -10.13 5.19 6.34
C ILE A 204 -10.65 3.80 5.99
N ALA A 205 -11.84 3.46 6.43
CA ALA A 205 -12.44 2.15 6.25
C ALA A 205 -13.80 2.24 5.55
N ALA A 206 -14.21 1.15 4.91
CA ALA A 206 -15.55 0.99 4.38
C ALA A 206 -16.45 0.25 5.39
N GLU A 207 -17.68 0.74 5.61
CA GLU A 207 -18.60 0.14 6.59
C GLU A 207 -18.97 -1.30 6.22
N ARG A 208 -19.15 -1.56 4.91
CA ARG A 208 -19.60 -2.85 4.36
C ARG A 208 -18.48 -3.54 3.57
N ASP A 209 -17.25 -3.43 4.06
CA ASP A 209 -16.09 -4.05 3.41
C ASP A 209 -16.23 -5.57 3.42
N GLU A 210 -16.42 -6.14 2.24
CA GLU A 210 -16.58 -7.58 2.02
C GLU A 210 -15.24 -8.30 1.81
N ILE A 211 -14.17 -7.56 1.53
CA ILE A 211 -12.82 -8.09 1.29
C ILE A 211 -12.00 -8.03 2.59
N ILE A 212 -11.82 -6.82 3.13
CA ILE A 212 -11.18 -6.62 4.43
C ILE A 212 -12.28 -6.41 5.47
N ARG A 213 -12.75 -7.48 6.05
CA ARG A 213 -13.88 -7.43 6.99
C ARG A 213 -13.61 -6.40 8.10
N PRO A 214 -14.64 -5.64 8.55
CA PRO A 214 -14.48 -4.57 9.55
C PRO A 214 -13.73 -4.99 10.81
N GLY A 215 -13.82 -6.27 11.20
CA GLY A 215 -13.07 -6.83 12.31
C GLY A 215 -11.54 -6.75 12.15
N ARG A 216 -11.02 -6.85 10.92
CA ARG A 216 -9.58 -6.72 10.64
C ARG A 216 -9.09 -5.31 10.83
N THR A 217 -9.84 -4.33 10.31
CA THR A 217 -9.56 -2.91 10.55
C THR A 217 -9.67 -2.54 12.04
N ALA A 218 -10.68 -3.05 12.73
CA ALA A 218 -10.84 -2.83 14.17
C ALA A 218 -9.67 -3.43 14.99
N ALA A 219 -9.19 -4.61 14.62
CA ALA A 219 -8.02 -5.24 15.24
C ALA A 219 -6.75 -4.41 15.04
N LEU A 220 -6.52 -3.85 13.84
CA LEU A 220 -5.40 -2.93 13.60
C LEU A 220 -5.55 -1.65 14.44
N ARG A 221 -6.74 -1.05 14.42
CA ARG A 221 -7.05 0.19 15.17
C ARG A 221 -6.65 0.10 16.62
N SER A 222 -6.92 -1.03 17.27
CA SER A 222 -6.57 -1.25 18.68
C SER A 222 -5.07 -1.36 18.96
N ARG A 223 -4.24 -1.46 17.92
CA ARG A 223 -2.79 -1.62 18.02
C ARG A 223 -1.99 -0.40 17.57
N VAL A 224 -2.66 0.62 17.04
CA VAL A 224 -2.02 1.85 16.57
C VAL A 224 -1.97 2.87 17.73
N PRO A 225 -0.78 3.18 18.26
CA PRO A 225 -0.68 4.05 19.45
C PRO A 225 -0.93 5.53 19.13
N ASN A 226 -0.66 5.98 17.91
CA ASN A 226 -0.83 7.37 17.50
C ASN A 226 -1.81 7.48 16.32
N LEU A 227 -3.04 7.03 16.55
CA LEU A 227 -4.15 7.20 15.59
C LEU A 227 -4.67 8.63 15.66
N VAL A 228 -4.42 9.42 14.62
CA VAL A 228 -4.75 10.86 14.57
C VAL A 228 -6.05 11.15 13.80
N TYR A 229 -6.48 10.21 12.98
CA TYR A 229 -7.71 10.30 12.20
C TYR A 229 -8.28 8.90 11.98
N ASP A 230 -9.59 8.76 12.12
CA ASP A 230 -10.30 7.50 11.92
C ASP A 230 -11.67 7.76 11.31
N ARG A 231 -11.89 7.29 10.08
CA ARG A 231 -13.13 7.49 9.36
C ARG A 231 -13.66 6.18 8.81
N ILE A 232 -14.91 5.90 9.09
CA ILE A 232 -15.66 4.83 8.43
C ILE A 232 -16.62 5.49 7.44
N VAL A 233 -16.45 5.19 6.15
CA VAL A 233 -17.35 5.68 5.10
C VAL A 233 -18.59 4.80 5.07
N THR A 234 -19.73 5.38 5.39
CA THR A 234 -21.00 4.66 5.54
C THR A 234 -21.50 4.09 4.22
N ARG A 235 -22.08 2.91 4.27
CA ARG A 235 -22.65 2.19 3.11
C ARG A 235 -21.63 1.91 1.98
N ALA A 236 -20.34 2.10 2.20
CA ALA A 236 -19.30 1.78 1.25
C ALA A 236 -18.85 0.32 1.40
N GLY A 237 -18.68 -0.37 0.29
CA GLY A 237 -17.96 -1.64 0.16
C GLY A 237 -16.47 -1.40 -0.17
N HIS A 238 -15.69 -2.48 -0.30
CA HIS A 238 -14.25 -2.38 -0.53
C HIS A 238 -13.88 -1.60 -1.80
N ASN A 239 -14.54 -1.93 -2.91
CA ASN A 239 -14.18 -1.39 -4.21
C ASN A 239 -14.93 -0.10 -4.58
N ASP A 240 -16.13 0.11 -4.08
CA ASP A 240 -16.92 1.31 -4.40
C ASP A 240 -16.57 2.52 -3.50
N LEU A 241 -15.76 2.30 -2.46
CA LEU A 241 -15.22 3.35 -1.59
C LEU A 241 -14.52 4.45 -2.40
N TYR A 242 -13.65 4.06 -3.33
CA TYR A 242 -12.71 4.96 -4.01
C TYR A 242 -13.37 6.03 -4.92
N GLY A 243 -14.59 5.79 -5.38
CA GLY A 243 -15.35 6.75 -6.19
C GLY A 243 -16.29 7.69 -5.41
N ARG A 244 -16.25 7.66 -4.06
CA ARG A 244 -17.17 8.44 -3.23
C ARG A 244 -16.59 9.77 -2.81
N ALA A 245 -17.41 10.81 -2.79
CA ALA A 245 -17.01 12.14 -2.32
C ALA A 245 -16.53 12.13 -0.86
N GLU A 246 -17.19 11.32 -0.01
CA GLU A 246 -16.83 11.16 1.40
C GLU A 246 -15.44 10.54 1.59
N PHE A 247 -15.01 9.68 0.66
CA PHE A 247 -13.65 9.15 0.64
C PHE A 247 -12.63 10.23 0.31
N GLU A 248 -12.89 11.04 -0.72
CA GLU A 248 -11.98 12.13 -1.08
C GLU A 248 -11.85 13.17 0.04
N GLU A 249 -12.96 13.51 0.69
CA GLU A 249 -12.97 14.39 1.86
C GLU A 249 -12.10 13.80 2.99
N ALA A 250 -12.32 12.53 3.33
CA ALA A 250 -11.56 11.83 4.35
C ALA A 250 -10.05 11.80 4.05
N MET A 251 -9.67 11.59 2.78
CA MET A 251 -8.25 11.62 2.36
C MET A 251 -7.64 13.01 2.56
N ARG A 252 -8.36 14.09 2.20
CA ARG A 252 -7.87 15.47 2.37
C ARG A 252 -7.78 15.88 3.84
N GLU A 253 -8.76 15.50 4.66
CA GLU A 253 -8.74 15.73 6.10
C GLU A 253 -7.56 15.00 6.77
N ALA A 254 -7.40 13.70 6.47
CA ALA A 254 -6.30 12.88 6.97
C ALA A 254 -4.92 13.50 6.62
N TYR A 255 -4.74 13.87 5.36
CA TYR A 255 -3.51 14.52 4.89
C TYR A 255 -3.25 15.84 5.61
N SER A 256 -4.26 16.71 5.71
CA SER A 256 -4.16 17.99 6.39
C SER A 256 -3.74 17.83 7.85
N LEU A 257 -4.35 16.91 8.60
CA LEU A 257 -4.00 16.64 10.00
C LEU A 257 -2.56 16.13 10.17
N ILE A 258 -2.08 15.30 9.24
CA ILE A 258 -0.72 14.77 9.27
C ILE A 258 0.31 15.87 8.94
N VAL A 259 0.07 16.63 7.88
CA VAL A 259 1.05 17.60 7.38
C VAL A 259 1.11 18.85 8.25
N SER A 260 -0.02 19.31 8.82
CA SER A 260 -0.08 20.51 9.68
C SER A 260 0.52 20.31 11.07
N LYS A 261 0.75 19.07 11.53
CA LYS A 261 1.46 18.84 12.81
C LYS A 261 2.89 19.39 12.71
N LYS A 262 3.14 20.52 13.39
CA LYS A 262 4.50 21.00 13.66
C LYS A 262 5.20 19.98 14.57
N LYS A 263 6.44 19.66 14.24
CA LYS A 263 7.33 18.87 15.10
C LYS A 263 7.58 19.60 16.40
#